data_64781e8412e45751011d009a8348a53b
#
_entry.id   64781e8412e45751011d009a8348a53b
#
_cell.length_a   1.000
_cell.length_b   1.000
_cell.length_c   1.000
_cell.angle_alpha   90.00
_cell.angle_beta   90.00
_cell.angle_gamma   90.00
#
_symmetry.space_group_name_H-M   'P 1'
#
loop_
_entity.id
_entity.type
_entity.pdbx_description
1 polymer ?
#
loop_
_entity_poly.entity_id
_entity_poly.type
_entity_poly.pdbx_seq_one_letter_code
_entity_poly.pdbx_strand_id
1 'polypeptide(L)'
;ACRLAPPIHCLSIIAAPFVKLLSASTHLLLKRLGISETQGSSVTEEEIHAMIEEGQESGVIETAERDMVRNVFRLDDRQVASLMTPRSNISWIDLEAPDEENIELIRTSKRSRLPVCVGSLDNVKGVCSTKMLLQQILDSGKPDFANNLMPVSYVPESLTGMELLEHFRKTDVPLALVVDEYGEVLGLVTPRDVLE
;
A
#
# COMPACT_ATOMS: atom_id res chain seq x y z
N ALA A 1 2.12 -53.63 5.23
CA ALA A 1 2.15 -52.51 6.23
C ALA A 1 1.45 -52.85 7.56
N CYS A 2 0.57 -53.89 7.66
CA CYS A 2 -0.23 -54.14 8.88
C CYS A 2 0.46 -55.01 9.97
N ARG A 3 1.65 -55.54 9.79
CA ARG A 3 2.30 -56.41 10.80
C ARG A 3 3.16 -55.72 11.85
N LEU A 4 3.45 -54.41 11.67
CA LEU A 4 4.25 -53.58 12.59
C LEU A 4 3.42 -52.76 13.59
N ALA A 5 2.10 -52.70 13.41
CA ALA A 5 1.22 -51.91 14.26
C ALA A 5 1.10 -52.42 15.72
N PRO A 6 0.99 -53.74 15.99
CA PRO A 6 0.87 -54.24 17.37
C PRO A 6 2.07 -53.95 18.29
N PRO A 7 3.34 -54.17 17.84
CA PRO A 7 4.48 -53.90 18.72
C PRO A 7 4.70 -52.41 18.98
N ILE A 8 4.35 -51.52 18.05
CA ILE A 8 4.45 -50.08 18.22
C ILE A 8 3.40 -49.58 19.23
N HIS A 9 2.20 -50.16 19.21
CA HIS A 9 1.15 -49.78 20.18
C HIS A 9 1.50 -50.24 21.60
N CYS A 10 2.10 -51.43 21.75
CA CYS A 10 2.56 -51.94 23.05
C CYS A 10 3.68 -51.07 23.63
N LEU A 11 4.64 -50.64 22.77
CA LEU A 11 5.73 -49.73 23.15
C LEU A 11 5.19 -48.36 23.55
N SER A 12 4.19 -47.86 22.85
CA SER A 12 3.51 -46.56 23.14
C SER A 12 2.82 -46.59 24.51
N ILE A 13 2.16 -47.69 24.88
CA ILE A 13 1.51 -47.84 26.18
C ILE A 13 2.51 -47.84 27.33
N ILE A 14 3.65 -48.52 27.15
CA ILE A 14 4.72 -48.57 28.15
C ILE A 14 5.42 -47.22 28.29
N ALA A 15 5.60 -46.48 27.18
CA ALA A 15 6.24 -45.17 27.17
C ALA A 15 5.32 -44.04 27.69
N ALA A 16 3.98 -44.19 27.57
CA ALA A 16 2.99 -43.17 27.95
C ALA A 16 3.13 -42.64 29.36
N PRO A 17 3.37 -43.44 30.42
CA PRO A 17 3.53 -42.92 31.76
C PRO A 17 4.81 -42.08 31.93
N PHE A 18 5.90 -42.47 31.23
CA PHE A 18 7.16 -41.70 31.26
C PHE A 18 7.00 -40.34 30.57
N VAL A 19 6.32 -40.31 29.40
CA VAL A 19 6.03 -39.08 28.71
C VAL A 19 5.16 -38.15 29.55
N LYS A 20 4.12 -38.69 30.20
CA LYS A 20 3.25 -37.91 31.13
C LYS A 20 4.03 -37.37 32.32
N LEU A 21 4.92 -38.14 32.89
CA LEU A 21 5.74 -37.71 34.02
C LEU A 21 6.69 -36.57 33.60
N LEU A 22 7.33 -36.72 32.45
CA LEU A 22 8.24 -35.74 31.87
C LEU A 22 7.51 -34.43 31.56
N SER A 23 6.34 -34.52 30.89
CA SER A 23 5.50 -33.36 30.58
C SER A 23 5.02 -32.65 31.85
N ALA A 24 4.58 -33.41 32.88
CA ALA A 24 4.14 -32.84 34.14
C ALA A 24 5.30 -32.11 34.87
N SER A 25 6.51 -32.70 34.88
CA SER A 25 7.68 -32.07 35.47
C SER A 25 8.10 -30.81 34.73
N THR A 26 8.03 -30.79 33.39
CA THR A 26 8.33 -29.63 32.58
C THR A 26 7.32 -28.50 32.82
N HIS A 27 6.02 -28.82 32.83
CA HIS A 27 4.97 -27.83 33.16
C HIS A 27 5.13 -27.25 34.57
N LEU A 28 5.51 -28.08 35.56
CA LEU A 28 5.75 -27.62 36.91
C LEU A 28 6.95 -26.67 37.00
N LEU A 29 8.03 -26.98 36.27
CA LEU A 29 9.23 -26.14 36.16
C LEU A 29 8.94 -24.81 35.48
N LEU A 30 8.25 -24.83 34.33
CA LEU A 30 7.86 -23.63 33.62
C LEU A 30 6.96 -22.72 34.43
N LYS A 31 6.00 -23.31 35.16
CA LYS A 31 5.11 -22.58 36.09
C LYS A 31 5.88 -21.93 37.25
N ARG A 32 6.90 -22.62 37.80
CA ARG A 32 7.74 -22.04 38.86
C ARG A 32 8.67 -20.94 38.39
N LEU A 33 9.11 -21.01 37.12
CA LEU A 33 9.94 -19.99 36.49
C LEU A 33 9.11 -18.78 35.99
N GLY A 34 7.77 -18.80 36.16
CA GLY A 34 6.91 -17.71 35.75
C GLY A 34 6.72 -17.62 34.21
N ILE A 35 7.16 -18.62 33.48
CA ILE A 35 6.93 -18.74 32.05
C ILE A 35 5.53 -19.34 31.87
N SER A 36 4.53 -18.47 31.82
CA SER A 36 3.21 -18.88 31.35
C SER A 36 3.33 -19.25 29.89
N GLU A 37 2.91 -20.46 29.50
CA GLU A 37 2.51 -20.71 28.14
C GLU A 37 1.44 -19.67 27.81
N THR A 38 1.81 -18.63 27.10
CA THR A 38 0.87 -17.77 26.40
C THR A 38 0.21 -18.68 25.37
N GLN A 39 -0.92 -19.29 25.78
CA GLN A 39 -1.89 -19.90 24.88
C GLN A 39 -2.52 -18.78 24.05
N GLY A 40 -1.80 -18.39 23.06
CA GLY A 40 -2.17 -17.51 21.99
C GLY A 40 -0.96 -17.52 21.09
N SER A 41 -0.93 -18.48 20.19
CA SER A 41 -0.09 -18.38 19.01
C SER A 41 -0.50 -17.06 18.34
N SER A 42 0.17 -15.97 18.74
CA SER A 42 0.16 -14.78 17.92
C SER A 42 0.87 -15.20 16.64
N VAL A 43 0.07 -15.56 15.64
CA VAL A 43 0.58 -15.83 14.29
C VAL A 43 1.39 -14.61 13.90
N THR A 44 2.66 -14.80 13.63
CA THR A 44 3.54 -13.71 13.20
C THR A 44 3.38 -13.50 11.69
N GLU A 45 3.79 -12.33 11.23
CA GLU A 45 3.76 -12.02 9.80
C GLU A 45 4.64 -12.99 9.00
N GLU A 46 5.78 -13.39 9.56
CA GLU A 46 6.67 -14.38 8.97
C GLU A 46 5.99 -15.75 8.82
N GLU A 47 5.17 -16.17 9.80
CA GLU A 47 4.41 -17.42 9.69
C GLU A 47 3.34 -17.34 8.61
N ILE A 48 2.69 -16.18 8.44
CA ILE A 48 1.73 -15.95 7.35
C ILE A 48 2.44 -16.03 6.00
N HIS A 49 3.59 -15.38 5.86
CA HIS A 49 4.39 -15.45 4.63
C HIS A 49 4.81 -16.88 4.31
N ALA A 50 5.29 -17.65 5.30
CA ALA A 50 5.67 -19.04 5.10
C ALA A 50 4.47 -19.91 4.66
N MET A 51 3.28 -19.71 5.22
CA MET A 51 2.08 -20.43 4.80
C MET A 51 1.66 -20.10 3.37
N ILE A 52 1.83 -18.84 2.93
CA ILE A 52 1.51 -18.42 1.56
C ILE A 52 2.51 -19.02 0.57
N GLU A 53 3.79 -19.10 0.92
CA GLU A 53 4.82 -19.75 0.11
C GLU A 53 4.56 -21.26 -0.01
N GLU A 54 4.24 -21.94 1.09
CA GLU A 54 3.87 -23.35 1.09
C GLU A 54 2.62 -23.62 0.25
N GLY A 55 1.62 -22.71 0.33
CA GLY A 55 0.41 -22.76 -0.51
C GLY A 55 0.72 -22.63 -2.01
N GLN A 56 1.70 -21.81 -2.37
CA GLN A 56 2.13 -21.65 -3.76
C GLN A 56 2.92 -22.87 -4.25
N GLU A 57 3.82 -23.43 -3.44
CA GLU A 57 4.58 -24.65 -3.79
C GLU A 57 3.66 -25.87 -3.96
N SER A 58 2.62 -25.97 -3.15
CA SER A 58 1.60 -27.03 -3.25
C SER A 58 0.60 -26.82 -4.39
N GLY A 59 0.63 -25.68 -5.08
CA GLY A 59 -0.26 -25.35 -6.20
C GLY A 59 -1.68 -24.92 -5.78
N VAL A 60 -1.91 -24.64 -4.50
CA VAL A 60 -3.19 -24.12 -3.97
C VAL A 60 -3.33 -22.64 -4.25
N ILE A 61 -2.22 -21.90 -4.27
CA ILE A 61 -2.14 -20.46 -4.53
C ILE A 61 -1.32 -20.24 -5.80
N GLU A 62 -1.82 -19.38 -6.70
CA GLU A 62 -1.07 -18.98 -7.89
C GLU A 62 0.04 -17.98 -7.55
N THR A 63 1.10 -17.96 -8.36
CA THR A 63 2.23 -17.01 -8.17
C THR A 63 1.77 -15.57 -8.14
N ALA A 64 0.80 -15.20 -8.99
CA ALA A 64 0.24 -13.85 -9.04
C ALA A 64 -0.52 -13.48 -7.74
N GLU A 65 -1.23 -14.44 -7.16
CA GLU A 65 -1.96 -14.26 -5.90
C GLU A 65 -1.00 -14.06 -4.73
N ARG A 66 0.06 -14.89 -4.64
CA ARG A 66 1.13 -14.74 -3.65
C ARG A 66 1.78 -13.37 -3.73
N ASP A 67 2.15 -12.91 -4.94
CA ASP A 67 2.80 -11.61 -5.15
C ASP A 67 1.87 -10.45 -4.76
N MET A 68 0.57 -10.58 -5.03
CA MET A 68 -0.43 -9.60 -4.63
C MET A 68 -0.54 -9.49 -3.10
N VAL A 69 -0.62 -10.61 -2.39
CA VAL A 69 -0.66 -10.60 -0.91
C VAL A 69 0.62 -10.00 -0.34
N ARG A 70 1.78 -10.37 -0.86
CA ARG A 70 3.07 -9.80 -0.45
C ARG A 70 3.12 -8.28 -0.66
N ASN A 71 2.58 -7.78 -1.75
CA ASN A 71 2.52 -6.33 -2.01
C ASN A 71 1.59 -5.62 -1.02
N VAL A 72 0.49 -6.26 -0.61
CA VAL A 72 -0.41 -5.69 0.40
C VAL A 72 0.30 -5.52 1.75
N PHE A 73 1.06 -6.51 2.22
CA PHE A 73 1.85 -6.39 3.46
C PHE A 73 2.89 -5.26 3.37
N ARG A 74 3.55 -5.13 2.21
CA ARG A 74 4.53 -4.06 1.98
C ARG A 74 3.95 -2.65 2.01
N LEU A 75 2.64 -2.50 1.77
CA LEU A 75 2.01 -1.18 1.80
C LEU A 75 2.03 -0.53 3.19
N ASP A 76 1.98 -1.35 4.23
CA ASP A 76 2.02 -0.84 5.61
C ASP A 76 3.43 -0.37 6.01
N ASP A 77 4.47 -1.00 5.43
CA ASP A 77 5.86 -0.65 5.68
C ASP A 77 6.36 0.55 4.85
N ARG A 78 5.68 0.86 3.74
CA ARG A 78 6.10 1.92 2.83
C ARG A 78 5.49 3.26 3.21
N GLN A 79 6.32 4.26 3.39
CA GLN A 79 5.88 5.65 3.54
C GLN A 79 5.58 6.29 2.18
N VAL A 80 4.65 7.24 2.18
CA VAL A 80 4.24 8.02 0.99
C VAL A 80 5.43 8.69 0.32
N ALA A 81 6.43 9.13 1.08
CA ALA A 81 7.69 9.68 0.57
C ALA A 81 8.39 8.76 -0.45
N SER A 82 8.26 7.43 -0.28
CA SER A 82 8.86 6.44 -1.21
C SER A 82 8.00 6.13 -2.43
N LEU A 83 6.71 6.47 -2.38
CA LEU A 83 5.72 6.18 -3.42
C LEU A 83 5.43 7.38 -4.31
N MET A 84 5.70 8.59 -3.83
CA MET A 84 5.33 9.83 -4.53
C MET A 84 6.18 10.09 -5.77
N THR A 85 5.59 10.77 -6.73
CA THR A 85 6.34 11.47 -7.78
C THR A 85 6.96 12.73 -7.16
N PRO A 86 8.29 12.88 -7.15
CA PRO A 86 8.96 14.05 -6.56
C PRO A 86 8.54 15.36 -7.23
N ARG A 87 8.57 16.46 -6.48
CA ARG A 87 8.21 17.82 -6.93
C ARG A 87 8.82 18.19 -8.29
N SER A 88 10.09 17.89 -8.50
CA SER A 88 10.80 18.19 -9.75
C SER A 88 10.23 17.49 -10.99
N ASN A 89 9.49 16.41 -10.81
CA ASN A 89 8.93 15.58 -11.88
C ASN A 89 7.41 15.76 -12.05
N ILE A 90 6.81 16.69 -11.30
CA ILE A 90 5.39 17.01 -11.41
C ILE A 90 5.18 17.92 -12.62
N SER A 91 4.37 17.47 -13.57
CA SER A 91 3.81 18.35 -14.61
C SER A 91 2.56 19.01 -14.06
N TRP A 92 2.45 20.33 -14.20
CA TRP A 92 1.34 21.11 -13.71
C TRP A 92 1.01 22.27 -14.65
N ILE A 93 -0.22 22.75 -14.61
CA ILE A 93 -0.70 23.88 -15.40
C ILE A 93 -0.50 25.16 -14.59
N ASP A 94 0.13 26.15 -15.20
CA ASP A 94 0.32 27.47 -14.59
C ASP A 94 -0.68 28.47 -15.17
N LEU A 95 -1.54 29.02 -14.31
CA LEU A 95 -2.52 30.04 -14.70
C LEU A 95 -1.89 31.41 -15.02
N GLU A 96 -0.62 31.63 -14.67
CA GLU A 96 0.15 32.84 -15.02
C GLU A 96 0.93 32.67 -16.33
N ALA A 97 1.11 31.44 -16.79
CA ALA A 97 1.78 31.17 -18.06
C ALA A 97 0.85 31.39 -19.26
N PRO A 98 1.40 31.66 -20.46
CA PRO A 98 0.62 31.71 -21.70
C PRO A 98 -0.17 30.41 -21.96
N ASP A 99 -1.38 30.52 -22.49
CA ASP A 99 -2.24 29.39 -22.82
C ASP A 99 -1.53 28.38 -23.74
N GLU A 100 -0.70 28.86 -24.66
CA GLU A 100 0.05 28.06 -25.61
C GLU A 100 1.02 27.07 -24.93
N GLU A 101 1.67 27.50 -23.85
CA GLU A 101 2.58 26.64 -23.06
C GLU A 101 1.80 25.54 -22.35
N ASN A 102 0.67 25.90 -21.74
CA ASN A 102 -0.20 24.93 -21.09
C ASN A 102 -0.82 23.94 -22.07
N ILE A 103 -1.19 24.39 -23.27
CA ILE A 103 -1.70 23.52 -24.35
C ILE A 103 -0.61 22.53 -24.79
N GLU A 104 0.63 22.99 -24.99
CA GLU A 104 1.73 22.11 -25.38
C GLU A 104 2.08 21.10 -24.28
N LEU A 105 2.03 21.52 -23.03
CA LEU A 105 2.18 20.62 -21.88
C LEU A 105 1.10 19.53 -21.88
N ILE A 106 -0.16 19.86 -22.17
CA ILE A 106 -1.26 18.88 -22.24
C ILE A 106 -1.04 17.91 -23.40
N ARG A 107 -0.59 18.39 -24.57
CA ARG A 107 -0.34 17.55 -25.76
C ARG A 107 0.78 16.55 -25.56
N THR A 108 1.81 16.93 -24.82
CA THR A 108 3.00 16.10 -24.57
C THR A 108 2.88 15.23 -23.31
N SER A 109 2.02 15.64 -22.37
CA SER A 109 1.83 14.93 -21.11
C SER A 109 1.14 13.59 -21.30
N LYS A 110 1.68 12.55 -20.65
CA LYS A 110 1.05 11.23 -20.53
C LYS A 110 0.12 11.11 -19.31
N ARG A 111 -0.04 12.19 -18.55
CA ARG A 111 -0.81 12.19 -17.32
C ARG A 111 -2.29 12.46 -17.58
N SER A 112 -3.18 11.71 -16.96
CA SER A 112 -4.63 11.87 -17.09
C SER A 112 -5.17 13.08 -16.31
N ARG A 113 -4.42 13.53 -15.31
CA ARG A 113 -4.77 14.63 -14.41
C ARG A 113 -3.53 15.46 -14.12
N LEU A 114 -3.73 16.77 -14.05
CA LEU A 114 -2.67 17.73 -13.80
C LEU A 114 -3.12 18.70 -12.69
N PRO A 115 -2.24 18.99 -11.71
CA PRO A 115 -2.46 20.11 -10.81
C PRO A 115 -2.55 21.43 -11.59
N VAL A 116 -3.39 22.34 -11.13
CA VAL A 116 -3.51 23.70 -11.65
C VAL A 116 -3.09 24.66 -10.55
N CYS A 117 -2.08 25.46 -10.82
CA CYS A 117 -1.40 26.32 -9.86
C CYS A 117 -1.32 27.76 -10.37
N VAL A 118 -0.91 28.67 -9.51
CA VAL A 118 -0.64 30.09 -9.82
C VAL A 118 0.82 30.37 -9.49
N GLY A 119 1.69 30.45 -10.48
CA GLY A 119 3.10 30.78 -10.39
C GLY A 119 3.97 29.71 -9.73
N SER A 120 3.45 28.91 -8.82
CA SER A 120 4.21 27.83 -8.16
C SER A 120 3.34 26.65 -7.73
N LEU A 121 3.96 25.49 -7.52
CA LEU A 121 3.31 24.29 -6.99
C LEU A 121 2.80 24.43 -5.54
N ASP A 122 3.19 25.48 -4.82
CA ASP A 122 2.71 25.74 -3.46
C ASP A 122 1.37 26.50 -3.48
N ASN A 123 0.97 27.04 -4.64
CA ASN A 123 -0.29 27.75 -4.81
C ASN A 123 -1.26 26.97 -5.72
N VAL A 124 -1.63 25.78 -5.31
CA VAL A 124 -2.53 24.89 -6.05
C VAL A 124 -3.96 25.36 -5.91
N LYS A 125 -4.67 25.50 -7.02
CA LYS A 125 -6.11 25.85 -7.09
C LYS A 125 -7.00 24.61 -7.20
N GLY A 126 -6.48 23.52 -7.76
CA GLY A 126 -7.22 22.29 -7.92
C GLY A 126 -6.54 21.35 -8.92
N VAL A 127 -7.28 20.40 -9.41
CA VAL A 127 -6.84 19.39 -10.38
C VAL A 127 -7.76 19.41 -11.59
N CYS A 128 -7.17 19.43 -12.78
CA CYS A 128 -7.92 19.31 -14.02
C CYS A 128 -7.75 17.93 -14.66
N SER A 129 -8.72 17.52 -15.47
CA SER A 129 -8.66 16.34 -16.33
C SER A 129 -8.10 16.70 -17.69
N THR A 130 -6.97 16.11 -18.07
CA THR A 130 -6.37 16.27 -19.39
C THR A 130 -7.35 15.93 -20.51
N LYS A 131 -8.20 14.91 -20.32
CA LYS A 131 -9.22 14.50 -21.28
C LYS A 131 -10.26 15.61 -21.52
N MET A 132 -10.73 16.23 -20.42
CA MET A 132 -11.72 17.34 -20.53
C MET A 132 -11.15 18.56 -21.23
N LEU A 133 -9.91 18.93 -20.89
CA LEU A 133 -9.21 20.03 -21.55
C LEU A 133 -8.98 19.79 -23.03
N LEU A 134 -8.54 18.59 -23.41
CA LEU A 134 -8.40 18.21 -24.82
C LEU A 134 -9.73 18.29 -25.58
N GLN A 135 -10.82 17.88 -24.95
CA GLN A 135 -12.15 17.99 -25.55
C GLN A 135 -12.53 19.46 -25.78
N GLN A 136 -12.30 20.35 -24.79
CA GLN A 136 -12.55 21.78 -24.93
C GLN A 136 -11.71 22.42 -26.04
N ILE A 137 -10.43 22.04 -26.16
CA ILE A 137 -9.55 22.49 -27.24
C ILE A 137 -10.11 22.09 -28.62
N LEU A 138 -10.63 20.86 -28.76
CA LEU A 138 -11.20 20.39 -29.99
C LEU A 138 -12.52 21.05 -30.34
N ASP A 139 -13.37 21.33 -29.34
CA ASP A 139 -14.72 21.87 -29.53
C ASP A 139 -14.70 23.40 -29.75
N SER A 140 -13.89 24.14 -29.00
CA SER A 140 -13.90 25.61 -28.97
C SER A 140 -12.56 26.29 -29.30
N GLY A 141 -11.48 25.51 -29.41
CA GLY A 141 -10.13 26.02 -29.63
C GLY A 141 -9.50 26.69 -28.41
N LYS A 142 -10.25 26.84 -27.31
CA LYS A 142 -9.77 27.47 -26.08
C LYS A 142 -10.11 26.62 -24.87
N PRO A 143 -9.11 26.14 -24.13
CA PRO A 143 -9.33 25.43 -22.88
C PRO A 143 -9.63 26.42 -21.75
N ASP A 144 -10.47 26.00 -20.81
CA ASP A 144 -10.73 26.72 -19.58
C ASP A 144 -9.96 26.04 -18.45
N PHE A 145 -8.83 26.61 -18.08
CA PHE A 145 -7.94 26.06 -17.05
C PHE A 145 -8.40 26.40 -15.62
N ALA A 146 -9.22 27.42 -15.44
CA ALA A 146 -9.57 27.96 -14.12
C ALA A 146 -10.87 27.37 -13.55
N ASN A 147 -11.78 26.95 -14.41
CA ASN A 147 -13.08 26.42 -14.00
C ASN A 147 -13.13 24.88 -14.04
N ASN A 148 -14.12 24.31 -13.36
CA ASN A 148 -14.34 22.85 -13.29
C ASN A 148 -13.14 22.06 -12.71
N LEU A 149 -12.42 22.68 -11.76
CA LEU A 149 -11.33 22.01 -11.05
C LEU A 149 -11.90 21.04 -10.00
N MET A 150 -11.30 19.85 -9.96
CA MET A 150 -11.54 18.91 -8.88
C MET A 150 -10.75 19.32 -7.64
N PRO A 151 -11.25 19.05 -6.44
CA PRO A 151 -10.50 19.32 -5.22
C PRO A 151 -9.20 18.50 -5.18
N VAL A 152 -8.19 19.07 -4.53
CA VAL A 152 -6.93 18.40 -4.22
C VAL A 152 -6.88 18.11 -2.73
N SER A 153 -6.29 16.99 -2.36
CA SER A 153 -6.03 16.62 -0.98
C SER A 153 -4.55 16.76 -0.67
N TYR A 154 -4.24 17.05 0.59
CA TYR A 154 -2.87 17.13 1.11
C TYR A 154 -2.65 16.04 2.13
N VAL A 155 -1.51 15.37 2.04
CA VAL A 155 -1.12 14.27 2.93
C VAL A 155 0.34 14.46 3.38
N PRO A 156 0.68 14.13 4.65
CA PRO A 156 2.06 14.19 5.09
C PRO A 156 2.90 13.06 4.46
N GLU A 157 4.19 13.31 4.29
CA GLU A 157 5.13 12.32 3.73
C GLU A 157 5.29 11.06 4.58
N SER A 158 5.05 11.16 5.89
CA SER A 158 5.18 10.07 6.86
C SER A 158 4.02 9.07 6.84
N LEU A 159 2.93 9.38 6.11
CA LEU A 159 1.78 8.49 6.01
C LEU A 159 2.18 7.15 5.39
N THR A 160 1.61 6.04 5.86
CA THR A 160 1.84 4.71 5.26
C THR A 160 1.03 4.54 3.98
N GLY A 161 1.46 3.60 3.12
CA GLY A 161 0.71 3.30 1.89
C GLY A 161 -0.71 2.80 2.16
N MET A 162 -0.93 2.07 3.26
CA MET A 162 -2.25 1.60 3.66
C MET A 162 -3.15 2.77 4.10
N GLU A 163 -2.64 3.67 4.93
CA GLU A 163 -3.38 4.87 5.36
C GLU A 163 -3.71 5.78 4.17
N LEU A 164 -2.78 5.89 3.21
CA LEU A 164 -3.00 6.64 1.97
C LEU A 164 -4.11 6.02 1.13
N LEU A 165 -4.15 4.68 1.01
CA LEU A 165 -5.22 3.99 0.29
C LEU A 165 -6.58 4.23 0.94
N GLU A 166 -6.64 4.19 2.27
CA GLU A 166 -7.86 4.54 3.01
C GLU A 166 -8.27 6.00 2.80
N HIS A 167 -7.29 6.90 2.75
CA HIS A 167 -7.52 8.32 2.49
C HIS A 167 -8.19 8.51 1.13
N PHE A 168 -7.67 7.89 0.06
CA PHE A 168 -8.29 7.94 -1.27
C PHE A 168 -9.71 7.37 -1.30
N ARG A 169 -9.96 6.27 -0.56
CA ARG A 169 -11.31 5.69 -0.47
C ARG A 169 -12.33 6.59 0.22
N LYS A 170 -11.89 7.37 1.22
CA LYS A 170 -12.77 8.25 2.01
C LYS A 170 -13.06 9.57 1.31
N THR A 171 -12.09 10.10 0.55
CA THR A 171 -12.15 11.45 0.00
C THR A 171 -12.58 11.50 -1.46
N ASP A 172 -12.53 10.37 -2.17
CA ASP A 172 -12.83 10.25 -3.61
C ASP A 172 -12.06 11.26 -4.48
N VAL A 173 -10.87 11.67 -4.00
CA VAL A 173 -10.00 12.57 -4.76
C VAL A 173 -9.09 11.78 -5.72
N PRO A 174 -8.79 12.35 -6.90
CA PRO A 174 -8.04 11.64 -7.94
C PRO A 174 -6.53 11.58 -7.70
N LEU A 175 -6.01 12.46 -6.84
CA LEU A 175 -4.60 12.55 -6.46
C LEU A 175 -4.47 13.33 -5.15
N ALA A 176 -3.33 13.17 -4.46
CA ALA A 176 -2.96 13.94 -3.29
C ALA A 176 -1.58 14.58 -3.47
N LEU A 177 -1.42 15.78 -2.93
CA LEU A 177 -0.12 16.44 -2.81
C LEU A 177 0.51 16.04 -1.48
N VAL A 178 1.75 15.65 -1.54
CA VAL A 178 2.55 15.29 -0.37
C VAL A 178 3.23 16.54 0.13
N VAL A 179 3.06 16.83 1.42
CA VAL A 179 3.60 18.05 2.04
C VAL A 179 4.47 17.71 3.25
N ASP A 180 5.42 18.59 3.53
CA ASP A 180 6.20 18.58 4.75
C ASP A 180 5.46 19.24 5.93
N GLU A 181 6.15 19.38 7.08
CA GLU A 181 5.61 19.99 8.29
C GLU A 181 5.35 21.50 8.16
N TYR A 182 5.92 22.14 7.14
CA TYR A 182 5.76 23.57 6.85
C TYR A 182 4.69 23.84 5.80
N GLY A 183 4.16 22.77 5.17
CA GLY A 183 3.16 22.86 4.11
C GLY A 183 3.75 23.04 2.71
N GLU A 184 5.06 22.88 2.54
CA GLU A 184 5.68 22.87 1.22
C GLU A 184 5.38 21.57 0.48
N VAL A 185 5.10 21.65 -0.83
CA VAL A 185 4.81 20.49 -1.65
C VAL A 185 6.10 19.74 -1.98
N LEU A 186 6.26 18.54 -1.47
CA LEU A 186 7.37 17.62 -1.72
C LEU A 186 7.15 16.75 -2.96
N GLY A 187 5.90 16.38 -3.23
CA GLY A 187 5.58 15.46 -4.30
C GLY A 187 4.08 15.35 -4.56
N LEU A 188 3.75 14.43 -5.43
CA LEU A 188 2.38 14.08 -5.81
C LEU A 188 2.23 12.56 -5.80
N VAL A 189 1.10 12.07 -5.30
CA VAL A 189 0.79 10.65 -5.26
C VAL A 189 -0.62 10.40 -5.77
N THR A 190 -0.80 9.29 -6.47
CA THR A 190 -2.10 8.83 -6.98
C THR A 190 -2.42 7.44 -6.45
N PRO A 191 -3.69 6.98 -6.49
CA PRO A 191 -4.05 5.61 -6.14
C PRO A 191 -3.27 4.55 -6.93
N ARG A 192 -2.83 4.88 -8.14
CA ARG A 192 -2.06 3.96 -8.99
C ARG A 192 -0.65 3.73 -8.44
N ASP A 193 0.00 4.80 -7.96
CA ASP A 193 1.35 4.73 -7.40
C ASP A 193 1.41 3.84 -6.14
N VAL A 194 0.28 3.73 -5.43
CA VAL A 194 0.14 2.84 -4.26
C VAL A 194 0.05 1.36 -4.66
N LEU A 195 -0.49 1.08 -5.87
CA LEU A 195 -0.74 -0.29 -6.34
C LEU A 195 0.39 -0.86 -7.21
N GLU A 196 1.35 -0.04 -7.62
CA GLU A 196 2.55 -0.43 -8.37
C GLU A 196 3.74 -0.72 -7.43
#